data_29ae70102c1859d7b4cdc89599ebaee8
#
_entry.id   29ae70102c1859d7b4cdc89599ebaee8
#
_cell.length_a   1.000
_cell.length_b   1.000
_cell.length_c   1.000
_cell.angle_alpha   90.00
_cell.angle_beta   90.00
_cell.angle_gamma   90.00
#
_symmetry.space_group_name_H-M   'P 1'
#
loop_
_entity.id
_entity.type
_entity.pdbx_description
1 polymer ?
#
loop_
_entity_poly.entity_id
_entity_poly.type
_entity_poly.pdbx_seq_one_letter_code
_entity_poly.pdbx_strand_id
1 'polypeptide(L)'
;YELQYVEQGADTVIGIEHRTMYYYRTSGDSLFCLGYENPTTLITYQKPELLLTFPLFQGRVITDYFDGVGNYCGRMNIRLRGKSTIMADASGMLILPDGDTLRNVLRTYTHKRIHQRMTSQIIMPDSLRENIVPFVLNRDSIDYLLINDSIRLETETWRWYADGYRYPVFETVKSTVYKFGDAHEHFTASFVYLPEEQYYDLPYDTDNQEKRDLTDNENWEREWKNKVNDKGSIKGDETFSYHFQLDDSGYLHIGYELRQAGGVVLILFDLQGR
;
A
#
# COMPACT_ATOMS: atom_id res chain seq x y z
N TYR A 1 3.43 3.19 12.72
CA TYR A 1 4.73 3.23 12.01
C TYR A 1 5.77 3.89 12.92
N GLU A 2 6.75 3.16 13.43
CA GLU A 2 7.95 3.78 13.96
C GLU A 2 8.97 3.84 12.84
N LEU A 3 9.18 5.04 12.29
CA LEU A 3 10.33 5.32 11.44
C LEU A 3 11.54 5.47 12.36
N GLN A 4 12.37 4.46 12.42
CA GLN A 4 13.70 4.66 12.97
C GLN A 4 14.51 5.49 11.98
N TYR A 5 14.87 6.69 12.39
CA TYR A 5 15.71 7.60 11.61
C TYR A 5 17.10 6.99 11.49
N VAL A 6 17.44 6.56 10.28
CA VAL A 6 18.83 6.23 9.97
C VAL A 6 19.58 7.54 9.77
N GLU A 7 20.81 7.64 10.27
CA GLU A 7 21.66 8.83 10.24
C GLU A 7 21.63 9.56 8.90
N GLN A 8 21.74 10.89 8.96
CA GLN A 8 21.78 11.77 7.79
C GLN A 8 22.79 11.27 6.75
N GLY A 9 22.31 10.84 5.58
CA GLY A 9 23.12 10.27 4.50
C GLY A 9 22.95 8.76 4.28
N ALA A 10 22.09 8.08 5.04
CA ALA A 10 21.79 6.68 4.78
C ALA A 10 20.84 6.54 3.57
N ASP A 11 21.23 5.67 2.64
CA ASP A 11 20.45 5.37 1.43
C ASP A 11 19.19 4.53 1.70
N THR A 12 19.00 4.05 2.92
CA THR A 12 17.97 3.07 3.27
C THR A 12 17.13 3.57 4.43
N VAL A 13 15.80 3.53 4.25
CA VAL A 13 14.80 3.84 5.28
C VAL A 13 14.17 2.53 5.75
N ILE A 14 14.00 2.39 7.06
CA ILE A 14 13.35 1.23 7.67
C ILE A 14 11.93 1.61 8.05
N GLY A 15 10.94 0.89 7.50
CA GLY A 15 9.55 0.96 7.93
C GLY A 15 9.19 -0.28 8.75
N ILE A 16 8.53 -0.09 9.89
CA ILE A 16 8.06 -1.21 10.72
C ILE A 16 6.55 -1.29 10.63
N GLU A 17 6.05 -2.44 10.19
CA GLU A 17 4.63 -2.70 10.05
C GLU A 17 4.32 -4.14 10.49
N HIS A 18 3.34 -4.30 11.40
CA HIS A 18 2.90 -5.62 11.89
C HIS A 18 4.05 -6.57 12.27
N ARG A 19 5.03 -6.07 13.04
CA ARG A 19 6.25 -6.78 13.47
C ARG A 19 7.16 -7.20 12.31
N THR A 20 7.03 -6.58 11.14
CA THR A 20 7.91 -6.78 10.00
C THR A 20 8.64 -5.47 9.72
N MET A 21 9.96 -5.53 9.64
CA MET A 21 10.80 -4.42 9.19
C MET A 21 10.97 -4.53 7.69
N TYR A 22 10.64 -3.47 6.98
CA TYR A 22 10.83 -3.33 5.54
C TYR A 22 11.96 -2.34 5.28
N TYR A 23 12.82 -2.66 4.34
CA TYR A 23 13.96 -1.85 3.95
C TYR A 23 13.66 -1.16 2.62
N TYR A 24 13.58 0.16 2.64
CA TYR A 24 13.23 0.97 1.48
C TYR A 24 14.40 1.84 1.04
N ARG A 25 14.49 2.10 -0.25
CA ARG A 25 15.45 3.04 -0.82
C ARG A 25 14.82 3.82 -1.97
N THR A 26 15.06 5.13 -1.99
CA THR A 26 14.79 5.98 -3.14
C THR A 26 16.03 6.04 -4.03
N SER A 27 15.86 5.87 -5.32
CA SER A 27 16.92 6.02 -6.30
C SER A 27 16.36 6.70 -7.54
N GLY A 28 16.86 7.89 -7.85
CA GLY A 28 16.28 8.73 -8.89
C GLY A 28 14.83 9.09 -8.56
N ASP A 29 13.94 8.75 -9.50
CA ASP A 29 12.50 8.97 -9.40
C ASP A 29 11.72 7.74 -8.90
N SER A 30 12.40 6.80 -8.28
CA SER A 30 11.81 5.49 -7.94
C SER A 30 12.02 5.11 -6.49
N LEU A 31 10.99 4.48 -5.90
CA LEU A 31 11.02 3.89 -4.56
C LEU A 31 11.09 2.36 -4.70
N PHE A 32 12.08 1.78 -4.04
CA PHE A 32 12.33 0.33 -4.03
C PHE A 32 12.23 -0.26 -2.63
N CYS A 33 11.73 -1.50 -2.55
CA CYS A 33 11.91 -2.37 -1.40
C CYS A 33 13.15 -3.24 -1.63
N LEU A 34 14.08 -3.22 -0.67
CA LEU A 34 15.32 -3.99 -0.71
C LEU A 34 15.18 -5.35 -0.04
N GLY A 35 14.15 -5.52 0.77
CA GLY A 35 13.88 -6.73 1.53
C GLY A 35 13.04 -6.46 2.76
N TYR A 36 12.82 -7.50 3.55
CA TYR A 36 12.10 -7.41 4.82
C TYR A 36 12.54 -8.49 5.77
N GLU A 37 12.32 -8.25 7.06
CA GLU A 37 12.52 -9.25 8.10
C GLU A 37 11.44 -9.17 9.18
N ASN A 38 11.12 -10.33 9.74
CA ASN A 38 10.30 -10.50 10.91
C ASN A 38 10.90 -11.62 11.79
N PRO A 39 10.33 -11.96 12.95
CA PRO A 39 10.93 -12.96 13.85
C PRO A 39 11.22 -14.34 13.24
N THR A 40 10.59 -14.68 12.12
CA THR A 40 10.73 -15.99 11.48
C THR A 40 11.36 -15.94 10.10
N THR A 41 11.32 -14.82 9.43
CA THR A 41 11.65 -14.70 8.00
C THR A 41 12.57 -13.52 7.75
N LEU A 42 13.64 -13.76 7.02
CA LEU A 42 14.49 -12.72 6.45
C LEU A 42 14.52 -12.89 4.93
N ILE A 43 14.21 -11.83 4.21
CA ILE A 43 14.30 -11.77 2.74
C ILE A 43 15.13 -10.57 2.32
N THR A 44 16.08 -10.81 1.44
CA THR A 44 16.88 -9.77 0.77
C THR A 44 16.65 -9.86 -0.72
N TYR A 45 16.25 -8.76 -1.36
CA TYR A 45 16.06 -8.72 -2.80
C TYR A 45 17.39 -8.52 -3.52
N GLN A 46 17.78 -9.47 -4.36
CA GLN A 46 18.93 -9.37 -5.28
C GLN A 46 18.59 -8.42 -6.45
N LYS A 47 17.37 -8.46 -6.93
CA LYS A 47 16.73 -7.42 -7.74
C LYS A 47 15.63 -6.79 -6.89
N PRO A 48 15.82 -5.55 -6.43
CA PRO A 48 14.84 -4.85 -5.61
C PRO A 48 13.47 -4.80 -6.27
N GLU A 49 12.43 -4.84 -5.44
CA GLU A 49 11.06 -4.66 -5.87
C GLU A 49 10.76 -3.17 -6.07
N LEU A 50 10.35 -2.78 -7.26
CA LEU A 50 9.87 -1.43 -7.51
C LEU A 50 8.48 -1.26 -6.90
N LEU A 51 8.32 -0.23 -6.05
CA LEU A 51 7.06 0.09 -5.37
C LEU A 51 6.33 1.26 -6.02
N LEU A 52 7.05 2.33 -6.36
CA LEU A 52 6.48 3.55 -6.95
C LEU A 52 7.50 4.22 -7.86
N THR A 53 7.01 5.01 -8.81
CA THR A 53 7.84 5.97 -9.56
C THR A 53 7.19 7.34 -9.50
N PHE A 54 7.99 8.39 -9.47
CA PHE A 54 7.54 9.78 -9.38
C PHE A 54 7.89 10.55 -10.67
N PRO A 55 7.08 11.51 -11.09
CA PRO A 55 5.75 11.81 -10.58
C PRO A 55 4.75 10.70 -10.92
N LEU A 56 3.82 10.43 -10.00
CA LEU A 56 2.75 9.48 -10.21
C LEU A 56 1.46 10.24 -10.55
N PHE A 57 0.77 9.83 -11.61
CA PHE A 57 -0.48 10.45 -12.08
C PHE A 57 -1.42 9.38 -12.60
N GLN A 58 -2.71 9.69 -12.57
CA GLN A 58 -3.76 8.77 -13.01
C GLN A 58 -3.51 8.27 -14.44
N GLY A 59 -3.66 6.96 -14.64
CA GLY A 59 -3.44 6.26 -15.91
C GLY A 59 -2.00 5.77 -16.11
N ARG A 60 -1.04 6.16 -15.26
CA ARG A 60 0.33 5.63 -15.35
C ARG A 60 0.35 4.17 -14.92
N VAL A 61 0.95 3.32 -15.76
CA VAL A 61 1.13 1.88 -15.50
C VAL A 61 2.62 1.54 -15.59
N ILE A 62 3.11 0.80 -14.61
CA ILE A 62 4.50 0.37 -14.52
C ILE A 62 4.53 -1.11 -14.20
N THR A 63 5.41 -1.85 -14.86
CA THR A 63 5.62 -3.27 -14.58
C THR A 63 7.11 -3.52 -14.36
N ASP A 64 7.44 -4.20 -13.26
CA ASP A 64 8.82 -4.61 -12.97
C ASP A 64 8.86 -6.01 -12.38
N TYR A 65 10.05 -6.60 -12.38
CA TYR A 65 10.35 -7.93 -11.88
C TYR A 65 11.27 -7.82 -10.66
N PHE A 66 11.10 -8.73 -9.73
CA PHE A 66 11.97 -8.81 -8.55
C PHE A 66 12.43 -10.26 -8.30
N ASP A 67 13.56 -10.38 -7.63
CA ASP A 67 14.11 -11.67 -7.19
C ASP A 67 14.73 -11.48 -5.81
N GLY A 68 14.35 -12.33 -4.87
CA GLY A 68 14.82 -12.28 -3.50
C GLY A 68 15.19 -13.65 -2.98
N VAL A 69 16.12 -13.65 -2.05
CA VAL A 69 16.57 -14.83 -1.32
C VAL A 69 16.48 -14.58 0.16
N GLY A 70 16.31 -15.64 0.92
CA GLY A 70 16.26 -15.49 2.36
C GLY A 70 16.14 -16.83 3.09
N ASN A 71 15.73 -16.74 4.34
CA ASN A 71 15.55 -17.93 5.16
C ASN A 71 14.27 -17.82 6.01
N TYR A 72 13.77 -18.98 6.41
CA TYR A 72 12.68 -19.14 7.37
C TYR A 72 13.19 -19.90 8.59
N CYS A 73 13.10 -19.26 9.76
CA CYS A 73 13.55 -19.78 11.06
C CYS A 73 15.01 -20.27 11.07
N GLY A 74 15.88 -19.77 10.16
CA GLY A 74 17.24 -20.26 10.02
C GLY A 74 17.37 -21.73 9.59
N ARG A 75 16.29 -22.36 9.11
CA ARG A 75 16.23 -23.80 8.75
C ARG A 75 15.92 -24.07 7.29
N MET A 76 15.22 -23.16 6.66
CA MET A 76 14.81 -23.32 5.26
C MET A 76 15.27 -22.12 4.45
N ASN A 77 15.84 -22.38 3.29
CA ASN A 77 16.12 -21.34 2.32
C ASN A 77 14.84 -20.97 1.58
N ILE A 78 14.61 -19.68 1.40
CA ILE A 78 13.51 -19.15 0.61
C ILE A 78 14.09 -18.50 -0.64
N ARG A 79 13.45 -18.71 -1.76
CA ARG A 79 13.61 -17.92 -2.96
C ARG A 79 12.28 -17.38 -3.41
N LEU A 80 12.21 -16.06 -3.58
CA LEU A 80 11.05 -15.33 -4.10
C LEU A 80 11.39 -14.79 -5.48
N ARG A 81 10.51 -15.03 -6.44
CA ARG A 81 10.58 -14.41 -7.77
C ARG A 81 9.21 -13.91 -8.14
N GLY A 82 9.16 -12.71 -8.71
CA GLY A 82 7.86 -12.17 -9.01
C GLY A 82 7.86 -11.04 -10.00
N LYS A 83 6.65 -10.63 -10.28
CA LYS A 83 6.31 -9.53 -11.17
C LYS A 83 5.27 -8.67 -10.49
N SER A 84 5.52 -7.38 -10.45
CA SER A 84 4.61 -6.37 -9.91
C SER A 84 4.16 -5.46 -11.03
N THR A 85 2.86 -5.22 -11.12
CA THR A 85 2.26 -4.19 -11.99
C THR A 85 1.56 -3.18 -11.12
N ILE A 86 1.96 -1.93 -11.25
CA ILE A 86 1.48 -0.80 -10.46
C ILE A 86 0.76 0.14 -11.40
N MET A 87 -0.46 0.53 -11.05
CA MET A 87 -1.29 1.44 -11.83
C MET A 87 -1.89 2.50 -10.92
N ALA A 88 -1.75 3.77 -11.27
CA ALA A 88 -2.56 4.83 -10.66
C ALA A 88 -3.92 4.83 -11.35
N ASP A 89 -4.90 4.15 -10.75
CA ASP A 89 -6.15 3.77 -11.39
C ASP A 89 -7.32 4.73 -11.14
N ALA A 90 -7.24 5.54 -10.07
CA ALA A 90 -8.27 6.53 -9.76
C ALA A 90 -7.70 7.76 -9.06
N SER A 91 -8.40 8.87 -9.19
CA SER A 91 -8.14 10.09 -8.43
C SER A 91 -9.46 10.74 -8.00
N GLY A 92 -9.45 11.47 -6.88
CA GLY A 92 -10.67 12.10 -6.38
C GLY A 92 -10.55 12.58 -4.94
N MET A 93 -11.64 12.42 -4.19
CA MET A 93 -11.73 12.74 -2.77
C MET A 93 -11.89 11.44 -1.97
N LEU A 94 -11.34 11.43 -0.76
CA LEU A 94 -11.54 10.37 0.22
C LEU A 94 -12.21 10.97 1.45
N ILE A 95 -13.32 10.38 1.86
CA ILE A 95 -14.00 10.74 3.10
C ILE A 95 -13.60 9.71 4.15
N LEU A 96 -13.02 10.20 5.23
CA LEU A 96 -12.58 9.38 6.35
C LEU A 96 -13.75 9.02 7.28
N PRO A 97 -13.61 8.01 8.13
CA PRO A 97 -14.68 7.58 9.05
C PRO A 97 -15.14 8.65 10.03
N ASP A 98 -14.28 9.58 10.41
CA ASP A 98 -14.55 10.74 11.26
C ASP A 98 -15.31 11.85 10.55
N GLY A 99 -15.46 11.76 9.24
CA GLY A 99 -16.13 12.73 8.37
C GLY A 99 -15.18 13.70 7.67
N ASP A 100 -13.92 13.66 7.98
CA ASP A 100 -12.91 14.48 7.31
C ASP A 100 -12.77 14.10 5.85
N THR A 101 -12.53 15.08 5.01
CA THR A 101 -12.42 14.87 3.57
C THR A 101 -11.02 15.26 3.11
N LEU A 102 -10.34 14.30 2.52
CA LEU A 102 -9.07 14.51 1.85
C LEU A 102 -9.31 14.74 0.37
N ARG A 103 -8.77 15.83 -0.17
CA ARG A 103 -8.85 16.17 -1.59
C ARG A 103 -7.58 15.75 -2.32
N ASN A 104 -7.63 15.72 -3.64
CA ASN A 104 -6.49 15.33 -4.49
C ASN A 104 -5.90 13.96 -4.14
N VAL A 105 -6.78 13.03 -3.77
CA VAL A 105 -6.36 11.67 -3.46
C VAL A 105 -6.11 10.91 -4.75
N LEU A 106 -4.97 10.24 -4.82
CA LEU A 106 -4.61 9.33 -5.90
C LEU A 106 -4.64 7.91 -5.37
N ARG A 107 -5.41 7.03 -6.03
CA ARG A 107 -5.40 5.60 -5.73
C ARG A 107 -4.41 4.88 -6.64
N THR A 108 -3.60 4.03 -6.04
CA THR A 108 -2.79 3.06 -6.78
C THR A 108 -3.36 1.66 -6.61
N TYR A 109 -3.36 0.91 -7.69
CA TYR A 109 -3.60 -0.52 -7.69
C TYR A 109 -2.30 -1.24 -8.01
N THR A 110 -1.88 -2.15 -7.16
CA THR A 110 -0.70 -2.99 -7.37
C THR A 110 -1.13 -4.44 -7.45
N HIS A 111 -0.83 -5.08 -8.58
CA HIS A 111 -1.00 -6.52 -8.75
C HIS A 111 0.37 -7.19 -8.75
N LYS A 112 0.64 -7.98 -7.72
CA LYS A 112 1.89 -8.70 -7.51
C LYS A 112 1.64 -10.20 -7.63
N ARG A 113 2.40 -10.86 -8.50
CA ARG A 113 2.43 -12.32 -8.63
C ARG A 113 3.77 -12.84 -8.16
N ILE A 114 3.74 -13.85 -7.30
CA ILE A 114 4.92 -14.35 -6.61
C ILE A 114 4.99 -15.87 -6.78
N HIS A 115 6.13 -16.32 -7.27
CA HIS A 115 6.59 -17.70 -7.14
C HIS A 115 7.52 -17.80 -5.94
N GLN A 116 7.16 -18.63 -4.98
CA GLN A 116 7.96 -18.88 -3.78
C GLN A 116 8.37 -20.34 -3.71
N ARG A 117 9.67 -20.57 -3.55
CA ARG A 117 10.22 -21.91 -3.31
C ARG A 117 10.93 -21.94 -1.97
N MET A 118 10.63 -22.97 -1.20
CA MET A 118 11.31 -23.26 0.05
C MET A 118 12.07 -24.59 -0.09
N THR A 119 13.31 -24.60 0.37
CA THR A 119 14.18 -25.80 0.38
C THR A 119 14.85 -25.92 1.71
N SER A 120 15.10 -27.16 2.17
CA SER A 120 15.88 -27.37 3.39
C SER A 120 17.26 -26.72 3.26
N GLN A 121 17.74 -26.13 4.34
CA GLN A 121 19.08 -25.56 4.36
C GLN A 121 20.09 -26.71 4.30
N ILE A 122 20.78 -26.84 3.18
CA ILE A 122 21.90 -27.76 3.04
C ILE A 122 23.12 -26.98 3.52
N ILE A 123 23.75 -27.46 4.62
CA ILE A 123 25.04 -26.94 5.07
C ILE A 123 26.08 -27.43 4.06
N MET A 124 26.40 -26.59 3.07
CA MET A 124 27.50 -26.88 2.17
C MET A 124 28.84 -26.63 2.86
N PRO A 125 29.82 -27.53 2.76
CA PRO A 125 31.17 -27.25 3.18
C PRO A 125 31.71 -26.00 2.49
N ASP A 126 32.51 -25.21 3.19
CA ASP A 126 33.06 -23.94 2.67
C ASP A 126 33.83 -24.09 1.34
N SER A 127 34.42 -25.26 1.11
CA SER A 127 35.11 -25.62 -0.15
C SER A 127 34.21 -25.66 -1.39
N LEU A 128 32.90 -25.72 -1.24
CA LEU A 128 31.93 -25.71 -2.36
C LEU A 128 31.24 -24.37 -2.56
N ARG A 129 31.56 -23.35 -1.74
CA ARG A 129 30.98 -22.00 -1.86
C ARG A 129 31.63 -21.13 -2.95
N GLU A 130 32.77 -21.52 -3.50
CA GLU A 130 33.56 -20.72 -4.42
C GLU A 130 32.97 -20.54 -5.83
N ASN A 131 31.92 -21.25 -6.20
CA ASN A 131 31.27 -21.11 -7.50
C ASN A 131 29.87 -20.52 -7.40
N ILE A 132 29.72 -19.36 -6.75
CA ILE A 132 28.48 -18.59 -6.81
C ILE A 132 28.39 -17.96 -8.20
N VAL A 133 27.60 -18.58 -9.08
CA VAL A 133 27.27 -17.99 -10.40
C VAL A 133 26.63 -16.62 -10.14
N PRO A 134 27.13 -15.55 -10.77
CA PRO A 134 26.54 -14.23 -10.62
C PRO A 134 25.04 -14.29 -10.91
N PHE A 135 24.26 -13.63 -10.06
CA PHE A 135 22.82 -13.56 -10.24
C PHE A 135 22.50 -12.79 -11.53
N VAL A 136 21.80 -13.42 -12.44
CA VAL A 136 21.26 -12.79 -13.65
C VAL A 136 19.75 -12.91 -13.61
N LEU A 137 19.05 -11.75 -13.59
CA LEU A 137 17.61 -11.72 -13.68
C LEU A 137 17.18 -12.16 -15.08
N ASN A 138 16.43 -13.26 -15.16
CA ASN A 138 15.83 -13.72 -16.42
C ASN A 138 14.29 -13.54 -16.32
N ARG A 139 13.76 -12.54 -17.03
CA ARG A 139 12.33 -12.20 -17.04
C ARG A 139 11.47 -13.32 -17.61
N ASP A 140 11.90 -13.92 -18.70
CA ASP A 140 11.16 -15.02 -19.35
C ASP A 140 11.07 -16.23 -18.42
N SER A 141 12.12 -16.50 -17.66
CA SER A 141 12.12 -17.56 -16.66
C SER A 141 11.14 -17.27 -15.52
N ILE A 142 11.04 -16.02 -15.10
CA ILE A 142 10.06 -15.62 -14.06
C ILE A 142 8.64 -15.76 -14.62
N ASP A 143 8.35 -15.23 -15.80
CA ASP A 143 7.02 -15.36 -16.43
C ASP A 143 6.65 -16.84 -16.64
N TYR A 144 7.59 -17.69 -17.05
CA TYR A 144 7.38 -19.13 -17.15
C TYR A 144 7.00 -19.77 -15.80
N LEU A 145 7.73 -19.43 -14.73
CA LEU A 145 7.43 -19.92 -13.37
C LEU A 145 6.05 -19.46 -12.91
N LEU A 146 5.71 -18.19 -13.12
CA LEU A 146 4.42 -17.62 -12.70
C LEU A 146 3.22 -18.23 -13.44
N ILE A 147 3.43 -18.78 -14.63
CA ILE A 147 2.36 -19.41 -15.42
C ILE A 147 2.25 -20.90 -15.10
N ASN A 148 3.38 -21.60 -14.95
CA ASN A 148 3.43 -23.07 -14.92
C ASN A 148 3.59 -23.66 -13.52
N ASP A 149 3.80 -22.84 -12.49
CA ASP A 149 3.94 -23.38 -11.14
C ASP A 149 2.59 -23.85 -10.58
N SER A 150 2.66 -24.97 -9.87
CA SER A 150 1.51 -25.54 -9.18
C SER A 150 1.02 -24.70 -7.97
N ILE A 151 1.88 -23.85 -7.45
CA ILE A 151 1.55 -22.95 -6.33
C ILE A 151 2.03 -21.53 -6.67
N ARG A 152 1.09 -20.59 -6.69
CA ARG A 152 1.36 -19.18 -6.96
C ARG A 152 0.62 -18.32 -5.95
N LEU A 153 1.30 -17.30 -5.44
CA LEU A 153 0.69 -16.26 -4.61
C LEU A 153 0.44 -15.02 -5.47
N GLU A 154 -0.77 -14.51 -5.41
CA GLU A 154 -1.12 -13.21 -5.98
C GLU A 154 -1.57 -12.28 -4.86
N THR A 155 -1.08 -11.05 -4.90
CA THR A 155 -1.47 -9.99 -3.98
C THR A 155 -1.95 -8.79 -4.77
N GLU A 156 -3.16 -8.36 -4.49
CA GLU A 156 -3.76 -7.16 -5.02
C GLU A 156 -3.81 -6.15 -3.89
N THR A 157 -3.24 -4.96 -4.12
CA THR A 157 -3.18 -3.91 -3.11
C THR A 157 -3.68 -2.60 -3.68
N TRP A 158 -4.63 -1.97 -3.01
CA TRP A 158 -5.10 -0.64 -3.31
C TRP A 158 -4.61 0.30 -2.21
N ARG A 159 -3.96 1.39 -2.60
CA ARG A 159 -3.46 2.42 -1.69
C ARG A 159 -3.95 3.78 -2.09
N TRP A 160 -4.43 4.55 -1.13
CA TRP A 160 -4.90 5.92 -1.33
C TRP A 160 -3.87 6.88 -0.74
N TYR A 161 -3.31 7.70 -1.62
CA TYR A 161 -2.33 8.73 -1.27
C TYR A 161 -2.98 10.10 -1.36
N ALA A 162 -2.80 10.94 -0.35
CA ALA A 162 -3.29 12.31 -0.31
C ALA A 162 -2.12 13.29 -0.25
N ASP A 163 -2.33 14.48 -0.79
CA ASP A 163 -1.35 15.55 -0.74
C ASP A 163 -1.01 15.92 0.70
N GLY A 164 0.26 16.13 0.97
CA GLY A 164 0.76 16.47 2.30
C GLY A 164 1.08 15.27 3.20
N TYR A 165 0.67 14.06 2.83
CA TYR A 165 0.92 12.84 3.61
C TYR A 165 1.97 11.97 2.94
N ARG A 166 2.89 11.42 3.73
CA ARG A 166 4.01 10.60 3.24
C ARG A 166 3.63 9.18 2.91
N TYR A 167 2.62 8.67 3.61
CA TYR A 167 2.16 7.29 3.50
C TYR A 167 0.74 7.27 2.96
N PRO A 168 0.29 6.13 2.45
CA PRO A 168 -1.11 5.98 2.12
C PRO A 168 -1.95 6.26 3.37
N VAL A 169 -3.06 6.96 3.21
CA VAL A 169 -4.02 7.21 4.30
C VAL A 169 -4.98 6.03 4.46
N PHE A 170 -5.09 5.21 3.43
CA PHE A 170 -5.88 4.00 3.44
C PHE A 170 -5.23 2.94 2.54
N GLU A 171 -5.33 1.67 2.96
CA GLU A 171 -4.86 0.53 2.18
C GLU A 171 -5.86 -0.63 2.27
N THR A 172 -6.08 -1.32 1.15
CA THR A 172 -6.74 -2.63 1.11
C THR A 172 -5.81 -3.62 0.45
N VAL A 173 -5.63 -4.77 1.08
CA VAL A 173 -4.83 -5.88 0.58
C VAL A 173 -5.71 -7.10 0.43
N LYS A 174 -5.67 -7.73 -0.75
CA LYS A 174 -6.24 -9.04 -1.00
C LYS A 174 -5.14 -10.00 -1.42
N SER A 175 -5.04 -11.13 -0.74
CA SER A 175 -4.07 -12.18 -1.05
C SER A 175 -4.79 -13.45 -1.47
N THR A 176 -4.37 -14.03 -2.60
CA THR A 176 -4.96 -15.24 -3.16
C THR A 176 -3.84 -16.24 -3.46
N VAL A 177 -3.97 -17.45 -2.92
CA VAL A 177 -3.09 -18.57 -3.25
C VAL A 177 -3.75 -19.40 -4.34
N TYR A 178 -3.06 -19.61 -5.45
CA TYR A 178 -3.46 -20.55 -6.49
C TYR A 178 -2.75 -21.88 -6.28
N LYS A 179 -3.52 -22.98 -6.32
CA LYS A 179 -2.99 -24.35 -6.25
C LYS A 179 -3.56 -25.14 -7.42
N PHE A 180 -2.68 -25.65 -8.28
CA PHE A 180 -3.05 -26.43 -9.48
C PHE A 180 -4.09 -25.74 -10.38
N GLY A 181 -4.05 -24.41 -10.43
CA GLY A 181 -4.99 -23.59 -11.21
C GLY A 181 -6.22 -23.12 -10.44
N ASP A 182 -6.56 -23.71 -9.31
CA ASP A 182 -7.68 -23.29 -8.48
C ASP A 182 -7.28 -22.13 -7.55
N ALA A 183 -8.14 -21.11 -7.52
CA ALA A 183 -7.95 -19.96 -6.65
C ALA A 183 -8.51 -20.23 -5.26
N HIS A 184 -7.67 -20.05 -4.24
CA HIS A 184 -8.07 -20.08 -2.84
C HIS A 184 -7.82 -18.69 -2.24
N GLU A 185 -8.89 -18.02 -1.82
CA GLU A 185 -8.74 -16.76 -1.11
C GLU A 185 -8.03 -17.00 0.23
N HIS A 186 -6.95 -16.27 0.46
CA HIS A 186 -6.15 -16.42 1.67
C HIS A 186 -6.62 -15.46 2.74
N PHE A 187 -6.65 -14.17 2.43
CA PHE A 187 -7.21 -13.13 3.29
C PHE A 187 -7.49 -11.84 2.51
N THR A 188 -8.39 -11.04 3.05
CA THR A 188 -8.57 -9.64 2.67
C THR A 188 -8.50 -8.82 3.95
N ALA A 189 -7.73 -7.74 3.93
CA ALA A 189 -7.58 -6.83 5.06
C ALA A 189 -7.54 -5.39 4.56
N SER A 190 -8.00 -4.48 5.42
CA SER A 190 -7.94 -3.05 5.14
C SER A 190 -7.37 -2.32 6.34
N PHE A 191 -6.62 -1.28 6.06
CA PHE A 191 -5.90 -0.50 7.06
C PHE A 191 -6.18 0.98 6.84
N VAL A 192 -6.55 1.67 7.92
CA VAL A 192 -6.67 3.12 7.95
C VAL A 192 -5.43 3.64 8.66
N TYR A 193 -4.72 4.54 8.03
CA TYR A 193 -3.59 5.24 8.63
C TYR A 193 -4.04 6.67 8.89
N LEU A 194 -4.39 6.94 10.14
CA LEU A 194 -4.97 8.22 10.51
C LEU A 194 -4.05 9.38 10.09
N PRO A 195 -4.58 10.40 9.44
CA PRO A 195 -3.79 11.57 9.03
C PRO A 195 -3.01 12.19 10.18
N GLU A 196 -3.61 12.28 11.39
CA GLU A 196 -2.99 12.87 12.57
C GLU A 196 -1.76 12.09 13.03
N GLU A 197 -1.73 10.78 12.82
CA GLU A 197 -0.56 9.94 13.14
C GLU A 197 0.58 10.14 12.15
N GLN A 198 0.33 10.84 11.02
CA GLN A 198 1.31 11.15 10.00
C GLN A 198 1.88 12.58 10.11
N TYR A 199 1.54 13.31 11.16
CA TYR A 199 2.14 14.61 11.46
C TYR A 199 3.55 14.41 12.01
N TYR A 200 4.53 14.79 11.21
CA TYR A 200 5.93 14.77 11.60
C TYR A 200 6.48 16.19 11.58
N ASP A 201 6.98 16.66 12.72
CA ASP A 201 7.73 17.92 12.80
C ASP A 201 9.11 17.75 12.17
N LEU A 202 9.16 17.81 10.86
CA LEU A 202 10.41 17.76 10.12
C LEU A 202 10.74 19.16 9.63
N PRO A 203 11.88 19.74 10.07
CA PRO A 203 12.20 21.15 9.82
C PRO A 203 12.39 21.49 8.32
N TYR A 204 12.36 20.51 7.44
CA TYR A 204 12.48 20.68 5.98
C TYR A 204 11.27 20.14 5.20
N ASP A 205 10.14 19.95 5.86
CA ASP A 205 8.92 19.39 5.27
C ASP A 205 7.77 20.43 5.26
N THR A 206 8.14 21.70 5.12
CA THR A 206 7.21 22.84 5.17
C THR A 206 6.11 22.75 4.13
N ASP A 207 6.43 22.31 2.91
CA ASP A 207 5.46 22.19 1.82
C ASP A 207 4.34 21.18 2.12
N ASN A 208 4.68 20.05 2.76
CA ASN A 208 3.68 19.09 3.17
C ASN A 208 2.88 19.57 4.40
N GLN A 209 3.53 20.26 5.32
CA GLN A 209 2.85 20.87 6.46
C GLN A 209 1.81 21.90 5.99
N GLU A 210 2.16 22.80 5.09
CA GLU A 210 1.22 23.77 4.53
C GLU A 210 0.00 23.11 3.88
N LYS A 211 0.19 21.99 3.16
CA LYS A 211 -0.90 21.23 2.55
C LYS A 211 -1.81 20.56 3.60
N ARG A 212 -1.24 20.02 4.69
CA ARG A 212 -2.03 19.46 5.79
C ARG A 212 -2.83 20.54 6.48
N ASP A 213 -2.20 21.66 6.81
CA ASP A 213 -2.86 22.81 7.45
C ASP A 213 -4.01 23.36 6.60
N LEU A 214 -3.87 23.38 5.28
CA LEU A 214 -4.96 23.76 4.38
C LEU A 214 -6.12 22.75 4.44
N THR A 215 -5.83 21.46 4.44
CA THR A 215 -6.84 20.40 4.53
C THR A 215 -7.60 20.47 5.86
N ASP A 216 -6.89 20.66 6.96
CA ASP A 216 -7.48 20.77 8.31
C ASP A 216 -8.38 22.01 8.42
N ASN A 217 -7.93 23.14 7.89
CA ASN A 217 -8.72 24.36 7.86
C ASN A 217 -10.01 24.20 7.03
N GLU A 218 -9.94 23.55 5.88
CA GLU A 218 -11.12 23.25 5.05
C GLU A 218 -12.12 22.34 5.76
N ASN A 219 -11.63 21.31 6.46
CA ASN A 219 -12.45 20.38 7.23
C ASN A 219 -13.11 21.09 8.41
N TRP A 220 -12.34 21.91 9.16
CA TRP A 220 -12.86 22.71 10.28
C TRP A 220 -13.93 23.71 9.82
N GLU A 221 -13.71 24.43 8.70
CA GLU A 221 -14.70 25.34 8.15
C GLU A 221 -16.00 24.64 7.76
N ARG A 222 -15.89 23.43 7.20
CA ARG A 222 -17.05 22.62 6.83
C ARG A 222 -17.84 22.20 8.05
N GLU A 223 -17.18 21.69 9.08
CA GLU A 223 -17.81 21.35 10.35
C GLU A 223 -18.48 22.56 11.00
N TRP A 224 -17.79 23.70 11.00
CA TRP A 224 -18.35 24.93 11.53
C TRP A 224 -19.60 25.35 10.78
N LYS A 225 -19.58 25.36 9.46
CA LYS A 225 -20.74 25.68 8.61
C LYS A 225 -21.90 24.71 8.86
N ASN A 226 -21.63 23.45 9.05
CA ASN A 226 -22.64 22.45 9.38
C ASN A 226 -23.25 22.68 10.77
N LYS A 227 -22.45 23.00 11.77
CA LYS A 227 -22.92 23.33 13.14
C LYS A 227 -23.73 24.62 13.18
N VAL A 228 -23.38 25.61 12.36
CA VAL A 228 -24.10 26.90 12.30
C VAL A 228 -25.39 26.77 11.49
N ASN A 229 -25.44 25.88 10.50
CA ASN A 229 -26.58 25.67 9.63
C ASN A 229 -27.51 24.52 10.04
N ASP A 230 -27.54 24.12 11.31
CA ASP A 230 -28.38 23.04 11.85
C ASP A 230 -29.92 23.27 11.65
N LYS A 231 -30.29 24.07 10.68
CA LYS A 231 -31.60 24.24 10.07
C LYS A 231 -31.56 23.90 8.58
N GLY A 232 -31.29 22.63 8.29
CA GLY A 232 -31.74 21.94 7.10
C GLY A 232 -31.59 22.66 5.75
N SER A 233 -30.38 22.88 5.26
CA SER A 233 -30.13 23.00 3.81
C SER A 233 -28.64 23.14 3.55
N ILE A 234 -27.99 22.09 3.11
CA ILE A 234 -26.63 22.13 2.55
C ILE A 234 -26.73 22.86 1.20
N LYS A 235 -26.38 24.14 1.17
CA LYS A 235 -26.10 24.89 -0.05
C LYS A 235 -24.62 25.18 -0.11
N GLY A 236 -23.84 24.26 -0.65
CA GLY A 236 -22.43 24.45 -0.95
C GLY A 236 -22.14 24.06 -2.40
N ASP A 237 -21.07 24.59 -2.95
CA ASP A 237 -20.54 24.27 -4.30
C ASP A 237 -19.96 22.85 -4.38
N GLU A 238 -20.46 21.92 -3.57
CA GLU A 238 -19.96 20.57 -3.51
C GLU A 238 -20.49 19.73 -4.68
N THR A 239 -19.58 19.06 -5.37
CA THR A 239 -19.92 18.11 -6.44
C THR A 239 -20.54 16.81 -5.93
N PHE A 240 -20.47 16.61 -4.62
CA PHE A 240 -20.94 15.42 -3.93
C PHE A 240 -21.48 15.78 -2.55
N SER A 241 -22.64 15.26 -2.20
CA SER A 241 -23.18 15.28 -0.84
C SER A 241 -23.59 13.89 -0.42
N TYR A 242 -23.47 13.60 0.86
CA TYR A 242 -23.89 12.32 1.43
C TYR A 242 -24.50 12.51 2.82
N HIS A 243 -25.33 11.57 3.20
CA HIS A 243 -25.82 11.44 4.57
C HIS A 243 -25.99 9.97 4.90
N PHE A 244 -25.82 9.62 6.15
CA PHE A 244 -26.11 8.29 6.64
C PHE A 244 -26.94 8.36 7.91
N GLN A 245 -27.79 7.38 8.09
CA GLN A 245 -28.67 7.23 9.24
C GLN A 245 -28.78 5.76 9.58
N LEU A 246 -28.59 5.43 10.85
CA LEU A 246 -28.88 4.12 11.40
C LEU A 246 -30.33 4.14 11.89
N ASP A 247 -31.16 3.20 11.43
CA ASP A 247 -32.53 3.07 11.92
C ASP A 247 -32.62 2.22 13.20
N ASP A 248 -33.77 2.25 13.84
CA ASP A 248 -34.00 1.51 15.10
C ASP A 248 -33.92 -0.02 14.91
N SER A 249 -33.95 -0.50 13.67
CA SER A 249 -33.81 -1.92 13.30
C SER A 249 -32.35 -2.32 13.03
N GLY A 250 -31.41 -1.37 13.10
CA GLY A 250 -29.99 -1.58 12.88
C GLY A 250 -29.58 -1.55 11.41
N TYR A 251 -30.43 -1.05 10.50
CA TYR A 251 -30.05 -0.85 9.11
C TYR A 251 -29.40 0.51 8.91
N LEU A 252 -28.29 0.53 8.21
CA LEU A 252 -27.59 1.74 7.79
C LEU A 252 -28.16 2.22 6.44
N HIS A 253 -28.80 3.38 6.46
CA HIS A 253 -29.29 4.07 5.27
C HIS A 253 -28.23 5.08 4.82
N ILE A 254 -27.80 4.99 3.57
CA ILE A 254 -26.81 5.88 2.98
C ILE A 254 -27.44 6.55 1.79
N GLY A 255 -27.63 7.87 1.87
CA GLY A 255 -28.07 8.70 0.76
C GLY A 255 -26.89 9.53 0.24
N TYR A 256 -26.80 9.66 -1.07
CA TYR A 256 -25.80 10.51 -1.70
C TYR A 256 -26.37 11.21 -2.93
N GLU A 257 -25.83 12.37 -3.24
CA GLU A 257 -26.16 13.15 -4.43
C GLU A 257 -24.88 13.54 -5.17
N LEU A 258 -24.84 13.27 -6.47
CA LEU A 258 -23.77 13.66 -7.37
C LEU A 258 -24.28 14.77 -8.27
N ARG A 259 -23.60 15.92 -8.29
CA ARG A 259 -23.91 17.02 -9.21
C ARG A 259 -23.37 16.79 -10.62
N GLN A 260 -22.40 15.92 -10.76
CA GLN A 260 -21.82 15.51 -12.04
C GLN A 260 -21.83 14.00 -12.15
N ALA A 261 -21.96 13.47 -13.37
CA ALA A 261 -21.89 12.04 -13.60
C ALA A 261 -20.52 11.48 -13.16
N GLY A 262 -20.54 10.47 -12.29
CA GLY A 262 -19.36 9.83 -11.74
C GLY A 262 -19.68 8.48 -11.14
N GLY A 263 -18.64 7.73 -10.79
CA GLY A 263 -18.74 6.48 -10.05
C GLY A 263 -18.55 6.72 -8.56
N VAL A 264 -19.39 6.09 -7.74
CA VAL A 264 -19.23 6.07 -6.28
C VAL A 264 -18.91 4.64 -5.86
N VAL A 265 -17.88 4.50 -5.04
CA VAL A 265 -17.53 3.23 -4.39
C VAL A 265 -17.72 3.43 -2.90
N LEU A 266 -18.63 2.64 -2.32
CA LEU A 266 -18.86 2.61 -0.89
C LEU A 266 -18.16 1.40 -0.30
N ILE A 267 -17.29 1.63 0.68
CA ILE A 267 -16.59 0.56 1.40
C ILE A 267 -16.94 0.69 2.87
N LEU A 268 -17.55 -0.34 3.43
CA LEU A 268 -17.92 -0.41 4.84
C LEU A 268 -16.98 -1.39 5.55
N PHE A 269 -16.49 -0.97 6.70
CA PHE A 269 -15.63 -1.80 7.57
C PHE A 269 -16.28 -1.93 8.93
N ASP A 270 -16.09 -3.07 9.58
CA ASP A 270 -16.38 -3.19 11.00
C ASP A 270 -15.25 -2.53 11.84
N LEU A 271 -15.49 -2.44 13.17
CA LEU A 271 -14.50 -1.87 14.10
C LEU A 271 -13.17 -2.66 14.18
N GLN A 272 -13.09 -3.78 13.47
CA GLN A 272 -11.90 -4.62 13.37
C GLN A 272 -11.24 -4.48 11.99
N GLY A 273 -11.75 -3.59 11.13
CA GLY A 273 -11.20 -3.32 9.80
C GLY A 273 -11.51 -4.41 8.77
N ARG A 274 -12.57 -5.17 8.98
CA ARG A 274 -13.00 -6.27 8.07
C ARG A 274 -14.20 -5.86 7.26
#